data_20c2a093447cab200f883a56e6300d8d
#
_entry.id   20c2a093447cab200f883a56e6300d8d
#
_cell.length_a   1.000
_cell.length_b   1.000
_cell.length_c   1.000
_cell.angle_alpha   90.00
_cell.angle_beta   90.00
_cell.angle_gamma   90.00
#
_symmetry.space_group_name_H-M   'P 1'
#
loop_
_entity.id
_entity.type
_entity.pdbx_description
1 polymer ?
#
loop_
_entity_poly.entity_id
_entity_poly.type
_entity_poly.pdbx_seq_one_letter_code
_entity_poly.pdbx_strand_id
1 'polypeptide(L)'
;KVSLLLASAVDETGNLRKNYPTKLTKLTRFNCARAATYEMIVRVEDVKKYGVLFDEDFGAGAKNHLGDEYIFIADLVSKGAKCVFAPIPIAMHPANSSGASWGSKEDRIARARVFKRVFGPLAMPVRLAFSLRRIPELGGFMNAAKFVISR
;
A
#
# COMPACT_ATOMS: atom_id res chain seq x y z
N LYS A 1 -0.38 -10.10 21.03
CA LYS A 1 -0.10 -8.66 20.89
C LYS A 1 -0.19 -8.26 19.42
N VAL A 2 -0.53 -6.99 19.13
CA VAL A 2 -0.56 -6.44 17.76
C VAL A 2 0.79 -5.79 17.50
N SER A 3 1.41 -6.12 16.36
CA SER A 3 2.72 -5.61 15.94
C SER A 3 2.61 -4.32 15.13
N LEU A 4 1.54 -4.19 14.33
CA LEU A 4 1.23 -2.98 13.59
C LEU A 4 -0.28 -2.74 13.60
N LEU A 5 -0.68 -1.53 13.97
CA LEU A 5 -2.02 -1.00 13.82
C LEU A 5 -2.01 0.02 12.69
N LEU A 6 -2.79 -0.23 11.65
CA LEU A 6 -3.14 0.74 10.63
C LEU A 6 -4.47 1.38 11.00
N ALA A 7 -4.53 2.69 11.01
CA ALA A 7 -5.70 3.46 11.40
C ALA A 7 -6.24 4.28 10.22
N SER A 8 -7.22 5.14 10.45
CA SER A 8 -7.72 6.07 9.46
C SER A 8 -7.17 7.48 9.68
N ALA A 9 -7.31 8.31 8.66
CA ALA A 9 -7.04 9.74 8.72
C ALA A 9 -8.20 10.54 8.16
N VAL A 10 -8.30 11.79 8.58
CA VAL A 10 -9.26 12.76 8.09
C VAL A 10 -8.56 13.90 7.35
N ASP A 11 -9.28 14.63 6.54
CA ASP A 11 -8.84 15.90 5.97
C ASP A 11 -9.10 17.07 6.93
N GLU A 12 -8.76 18.28 6.50
CA GLU A 12 -8.95 19.51 7.24
C GLU A 12 -10.42 19.85 7.54
N THR A 13 -11.36 19.18 6.84
CA THR A 13 -12.81 19.33 7.05
C THR A 13 -13.41 18.23 7.91
N GLY A 14 -12.60 17.27 8.35
CA GLY A 14 -13.03 16.11 9.15
C GLY A 14 -13.53 14.93 8.32
N ASN A 15 -13.48 14.99 7.00
CA ASN A 15 -13.87 13.87 6.15
C ASN A 15 -12.77 12.81 6.07
N LEU A 16 -13.19 11.54 5.97
CA LEU A 16 -12.23 10.45 5.80
C LEU A 16 -11.42 10.59 4.51
N ARG A 17 -10.10 10.50 4.63
CA ARG A 17 -9.16 10.64 3.51
C ARG A 17 -9.29 9.57 2.42
N LYS A 18 -9.80 8.41 2.79
CA LYS A 18 -9.90 7.23 1.91
C LYS A 18 -11.17 6.46 2.27
N ASN A 19 -11.54 5.53 1.41
CA ASN A 19 -12.55 4.53 1.76
C ASN A 19 -11.88 3.44 2.62
N TYR A 20 -12.06 3.53 3.94
CA TYR A 20 -11.52 2.59 4.92
C TYR A 20 -12.52 1.48 5.26
N PRO A 21 -12.04 0.31 5.76
CA PRO A 21 -12.90 -0.67 6.37
C PRO A 21 -13.66 -0.06 7.57
N THR A 22 -14.90 -0.46 7.77
CA THR A 22 -15.74 0.03 8.89
C THR A 22 -15.55 -0.78 10.17
N LYS A 23 -14.80 -1.87 10.13
CA LYS A 23 -14.58 -2.79 11.25
C LYS A 23 -13.11 -3.10 11.42
N LEU A 24 -12.76 -3.55 12.63
CA LEU A 24 -11.42 -4.10 12.89
C LEU A 24 -11.13 -5.22 11.89
N THR A 25 -10.09 -5.05 11.10
CA THR A 25 -9.77 -5.92 9.97
C THR A 25 -8.35 -6.43 10.05
N LYS A 26 -8.15 -7.74 9.92
CA LYS A 26 -6.80 -8.33 9.79
C LYS A 26 -6.16 -7.87 8.50
N LEU A 27 -4.94 -7.35 8.58
CA LEU A 27 -4.16 -6.98 7.40
C LEU A 27 -3.53 -8.22 6.75
N THR A 28 -3.52 -8.18 5.43
CA THR A 28 -2.93 -9.18 4.54
C THR A 28 -2.21 -8.46 3.40
N ARG A 29 -1.41 -9.17 2.62
CA ARG A 29 -0.79 -8.60 1.40
C ARG A 29 -1.80 -8.07 0.38
N PHE A 30 -3.08 -8.46 0.46
CA PHE A 30 -4.10 -8.08 -0.51
C PHE A 30 -4.92 -6.85 -0.10
N ASN A 31 -4.90 -6.44 1.18
CA ASN A 31 -5.76 -5.36 1.68
C ASN A 31 -5.00 -4.19 2.34
N CYS A 32 -3.67 -4.23 2.45
CA CYS A 32 -2.88 -3.17 3.07
C CYS A 32 -2.24 -2.17 2.08
N ALA A 33 -2.55 -2.27 0.78
CA ALA A 33 -1.92 -1.46 -0.27
C ALA A 33 -2.24 0.05 -0.23
N ARG A 34 -3.15 0.49 0.63
CA ARG A 34 -3.57 1.90 0.78
C ARG A 34 -3.00 2.57 2.01
N ALA A 35 -2.08 1.92 2.72
CA ALA A 35 -1.44 2.49 3.89
C ALA A 35 -0.71 3.79 3.55
N ALA A 36 -0.65 4.68 4.53
CA ALA A 36 0.22 5.83 4.52
C ALA A 36 0.92 5.91 5.88
N THR A 37 2.12 6.44 5.90
CA THR A 37 2.98 6.47 7.10
C THR A 37 2.27 7.09 8.31
N TYR A 38 1.53 8.18 8.11
CA TYR A 38 0.79 8.88 9.17
C TYR A 38 -0.42 8.09 9.73
N GLU A 39 -0.80 6.97 9.11
CA GLU A 39 -1.85 6.07 9.57
C GLU A 39 -1.31 4.87 10.36
N MET A 40 0.00 4.77 10.53
CA MET A 40 0.67 3.58 11.08
C MET A 40 1.11 3.80 12.52
N ILE A 41 0.75 2.87 13.40
CA ILE A 41 1.31 2.73 14.75
C ILE A 41 2.02 1.39 14.82
N VAL A 42 3.31 1.41 15.14
CA VAL A 42 4.18 0.23 15.03
C VAL A 42 4.82 -0.09 16.38
N ARG A 43 4.82 -1.36 16.74
CA ARG A 43 5.61 -1.85 17.88
C ARG A 43 7.05 -2.07 17.43
N VAL A 44 7.93 -1.17 17.82
CA VAL A 44 9.35 -1.16 17.40
C VAL A 44 10.06 -2.47 17.75
N GLU A 45 9.78 -3.04 18.93
CA GLU A 45 10.36 -4.33 19.37
C GLU A 45 10.02 -5.47 18.42
N ASP A 46 8.76 -5.52 17.93
CA ASP A 46 8.34 -6.54 16.98
C ASP A 46 8.99 -6.32 15.61
N VAL A 47 9.11 -5.06 15.14
CA VAL A 47 9.82 -4.74 13.91
C VAL A 47 11.27 -5.23 13.96
N LYS A 48 11.96 -4.93 15.05
CA LYS A 48 13.34 -5.42 15.28
C LYS A 48 13.39 -6.94 15.33
N LYS A 49 12.48 -7.57 16.08
CA LYS A 49 12.37 -9.04 16.19
C LYS A 49 12.18 -9.72 14.83
N TYR A 50 11.31 -9.17 13.99
CA TYR A 50 11.05 -9.72 12.65
C TYR A 50 12.12 -9.29 11.62
N GLY A 51 13.01 -8.38 11.95
CA GLY A 51 14.05 -7.86 11.06
C GLY A 51 13.45 -7.25 9.79
N VAL A 52 12.37 -6.46 9.94
CA VAL A 52 11.73 -5.76 8.82
C VAL A 52 12.19 -4.31 8.81
N LEU A 53 12.61 -3.83 7.65
CA LEU A 53 12.99 -2.44 7.39
C LEU A 53 12.17 -1.91 6.21
N PHE A 54 12.12 -0.60 6.06
CA PHE A 54 11.64 0.02 4.83
C PHE A 54 12.59 -0.34 3.68
N ASP A 55 12.01 -0.62 2.52
CA ASP A 55 12.76 -0.93 1.31
C ASP A 55 13.16 0.39 0.63
N GLU A 56 14.45 0.73 0.65
CA GLU A 56 14.99 2.01 0.19
C GLU A 56 14.86 2.23 -1.33
N ASP A 57 14.57 1.19 -2.11
CA ASP A 57 14.27 1.31 -3.53
C ASP A 57 12.86 1.89 -3.80
N PHE A 58 12.02 2.04 -2.74
CA PHE A 58 10.62 2.48 -2.83
C PHE A 58 10.34 3.64 -1.87
N GLY A 59 9.36 4.47 -2.25
CA GLY A 59 8.91 5.61 -1.44
C GLY A 59 9.40 6.96 -1.94
N ALA A 60 9.10 8.00 -1.19
CA ALA A 60 9.42 9.37 -1.56
C ALA A 60 10.93 9.59 -1.74
N GLY A 61 11.34 10.06 -2.91
CA GLY A 61 12.74 10.29 -3.25
C GLY A 61 13.50 9.06 -3.75
N ALA A 62 12.89 7.86 -3.69
CA ALA A 62 13.49 6.65 -4.22
C ALA A 62 13.23 6.47 -5.72
N LYS A 63 13.91 5.48 -6.34
CA LYS A 63 13.73 5.10 -7.74
C LYS A 63 12.26 4.76 -8.08
N ASN A 64 11.55 4.15 -7.15
CA ASN A 64 10.13 3.88 -7.25
C ASN A 64 9.43 4.74 -6.20
N HIS A 65 8.83 5.83 -6.61
CA HIS A 65 8.34 6.92 -5.75
C HIS A 65 7.13 6.57 -4.85
N LEU A 66 6.76 5.30 -4.74
CA LEU A 66 5.60 4.84 -3.94
C LEU A 66 5.76 3.39 -3.47
N GLY A 67 4.99 3.02 -2.45
CA GLY A 67 4.73 1.62 -2.08
C GLY A 67 5.54 1.10 -0.90
N ASP A 68 6.39 1.92 -0.31
CA ASP A 68 7.23 1.59 0.85
C ASP A 68 6.41 1.13 2.06
N GLU A 69 5.34 1.82 2.43
CA GLU A 69 4.47 1.40 3.53
C GLU A 69 3.77 0.07 3.22
N TYR A 70 3.33 -0.10 1.97
CA TYR A 70 2.71 -1.36 1.56
C TYR A 70 3.69 -2.53 1.66
N ILE A 71 4.92 -2.36 1.18
CA ILE A 71 5.98 -3.38 1.24
C ILE A 71 6.30 -3.68 2.70
N PHE A 72 6.50 -2.66 3.54
CA PHE A 72 6.80 -2.81 4.96
C PHE A 72 5.72 -3.63 5.70
N ILE A 73 4.43 -3.32 5.50
CA ILE A 73 3.33 -4.08 6.11
C ILE A 73 3.27 -5.51 5.55
N ALA A 74 3.45 -5.67 4.24
CA ALA A 74 3.43 -6.98 3.59
C ALA A 74 4.56 -7.89 4.10
N ASP A 75 5.74 -7.33 4.35
CA ASP A 75 6.89 -8.05 4.91
C ASP A 75 6.62 -8.47 6.36
N LEU A 76 6.08 -7.58 7.20
CA LEU A 76 5.66 -7.92 8.56
C LEU A 76 4.64 -9.06 8.56
N VAL A 77 3.60 -8.97 7.73
CA VAL A 77 2.57 -10.00 7.59
C VAL A 77 3.17 -11.32 7.11
N SER A 78 4.11 -11.29 6.16
CA SER A 78 4.78 -12.48 5.61
C SER A 78 5.61 -13.20 6.66
N LYS A 79 6.16 -12.48 7.63
CA LYS A 79 6.93 -13.02 8.76
C LYS A 79 6.05 -13.44 9.95
N GLY A 80 4.73 -13.38 9.80
CA GLY A 80 3.78 -13.82 10.83
C GLY A 80 3.43 -12.78 11.87
N ALA A 81 3.81 -11.52 11.68
CA ALA A 81 3.42 -10.44 12.57
C ALA A 81 1.90 -10.20 12.52
N LYS A 82 1.31 -9.91 13.67
CA LYS A 82 -0.11 -9.57 13.77
C LYS A 82 -0.30 -8.09 13.40
N CYS A 83 -0.75 -7.84 12.16
CA CYS A 83 -1.07 -6.52 11.67
C CYS A 83 -2.59 -6.38 11.52
N VAL A 84 -3.17 -5.28 11.98
CA VAL A 84 -4.60 -5.02 11.95
C VAL A 84 -4.90 -3.59 11.51
N PHE A 85 -6.04 -3.39 10.89
CA PHE A 85 -6.63 -2.07 10.69
C PHE A 85 -7.71 -1.83 11.74
N ALA A 86 -7.75 -0.63 12.33
CA ALA A 86 -8.84 -0.17 13.19
C ALA A 86 -9.48 1.11 12.61
N PRO A 87 -10.82 1.23 12.58
CA PRO A 87 -11.52 2.40 12.05
C PRO A 87 -11.51 3.56 13.05
N ILE A 88 -10.33 4.01 13.42
CA ILE A 88 -10.11 5.11 14.38
C ILE A 88 -9.28 6.18 13.68
N PRO A 89 -9.76 7.43 13.57
CA PRO A 89 -8.95 8.51 13.01
C PRO A 89 -7.87 8.92 14.01
N ILE A 90 -6.61 8.83 13.58
CA ILE A 90 -5.44 9.17 14.41
C ILE A 90 -4.62 10.33 13.84
N ALA A 91 -4.89 10.72 12.59
CA ALA A 91 -4.13 11.76 11.90
C ALA A 91 -5.06 12.65 11.06
N MET A 92 -4.61 13.86 10.83
CA MET A 92 -5.16 14.79 9.85
C MET A 92 -4.12 15.02 8.76
N HIS A 93 -4.55 14.95 7.50
CA HIS A 93 -3.68 15.19 6.35
C HIS A 93 -4.47 15.91 5.24
N PRO A 94 -3.94 16.98 4.62
CA PRO A 94 -4.64 17.74 3.58
C PRO A 94 -5.20 16.86 2.46
N ALA A 95 -6.34 17.30 1.90
CA ALA A 95 -7.04 16.56 0.84
C ALA A 95 -6.16 16.34 -0.39
N ASN A 96 -5.32 17.31 -0.76
CA ASN A 96 -4.38 17.21 -1.86
C ASN A 96 -3.09 16.53 -1.42
N SER A 97 -2.84 15.32 -1.91
CA SER A 97 -1.60 14.58 -1.66
C SER A 97 -1.02 14.01 -2.94
N SER A 98 0.30 13.98 -3.03
CA SER A 98 1.04 13.46 -4.20
C SER A 98 0.77 12.00 -4.53
N GLY A 99 0.30 11.20 -3.56
CA GLY A 99 -0.02 9.78 -3.76
C GLY A 99 -1.36 9.52 -4.47
N ALA A 100 -2.14 10.56 -4.78
CA ALA A 100 -3.46 10.42 -5.41
C ALA A 100 -3.40 10.34 -6.95
N SER A 101 -2.25 10.62 -7.58
CA SER A 101 -2.12 10.57 -9.02
C SER A 101 -2.13 9.13 -9.54
N TRP A 102 -2.99 8.89 -10.54
CA TRP A 102 -3.08 7.63 -11.26
C TRP A 102 -2.92 7.89 -12.76
N GLY A 103 -2.33 6.92 -13.46
CA GLY A 103 -2.39 6.88 -14.93
C GLY A 103 -1.13 7.32 -15.65
N SER A 104 -0.12 7.88 -14.99
CA SER A 104 1.16 8.13 -15.64
C SER A 104 1.89 6.82 -15.97
N LYS A 105 2.82 6.86 -16.91
CA LYS A 105 3.66 5.70 -17.24
C LYS A 105 4.53 5.31 -16.05
N GLU A 106 5.05 6.28 -15.36
CA GLU A 106 5.92 6.15 -14.17
C GLU A 106 5.17 5.48 -13.02
N ASP A 107 3.94 5.93 -12.73
CA ASP A 107 3.06 5.30 -11.74
C ASP A 107 2.79 3.84 -12.03
N ARG A 108 2.48 3.50 -13.29
CA ARG A 108 2.21 2.11 -13.68
C ARG A 108 3.42 1.23 -13.46
N ILE A 109 4.62 1.72 -13.84
CA ILE A 109 5.87 0.97 -13.67
C ILE A 109 6.19 0.79 -12.18
N ALA A 110 6.10 1.86 -11.38
CA ALA A 110 6.37 1.79 -9.95
C ALA A 110 5.42 0.80 -9.26
N ARG A 111 4.10 0.89 -9.52
CA ARG A 111 3.12 -0.06 -8.98
C ARG A 111 3.38 -1.49 -9.44
N ALA A 112 3.75 -1.72 -10.70
CA ALA A 112 4.08 -3.06 -11.19
C ALA A 112 5.29 -3.65 -10.45
N ARG A 113 6.30 -2.82 -10.13
CA ARG A 113 7.46 -3.23 -9.33
C ARG A 113 7.09 -3.52 -7.88
N VAL A 114 6.22 -2.71 -7.26
CA VAL A 114 5.68 -2.99 -5.92
C VAL A 114 4.98 -4.36 -5.89
N PHE A 115 4.12 -4.64 -6.88
CA PHE A 115 3.47 -5.96 -6.97
C PHE A 115 4.50 -7.09 -7.13
N LYS A 116 5.54 -6.88 -7.95
CA LYS A 116 6.63 -7.86 -8.09
C LYS A 116 7.36 -8.09 -6.78
N ARG A 117 7.66 -7.01 -6.04
CA ARG A 117 8.33 -7.07 -4.73
C ARG A 117 7.49 -7.82 -3.68
N VAL A 118 6.18 -7.53 -3.62
CA VAL A 118 5.27 -8.11 -2.62
C VAL A 118 4.85 -9.55 -2.94
N PHE A 119 4.62 -9.88 -4.21
CA PHE A 119 4.04 -11.16 -4.61
C PHE A 119 5.02 -12.11 -5.31
N GLY A 120 6.21 -11.65 -5.68
CA GLY A 120 7.20 -12.49 -6.35
C GLY A 120 6.65 -13.15 -7.62
N PRO A 121 6.70 -14.50 -7.72
CA PRO A 121 6.19 -15.24 -8.89
C PRO A 121 4.69 -15.05 -9.14
N LEU A 122 3.93 -14.74 -8.08
CA LEU A 122 2.48 -14.50 -8.19
C LEU A 122 2.13 -13.07 -8.63
N ALA A 123 3.11 -12.22 -8.91
CA ALA A 123 2.87 -10.83 -9.26
C ALA A 123 2.04 -10.69 -10.54
N MET A 124 2.28 -11.53 -11.56
CA MET A 124 1.54 -11.44 -12.83
C MET A 124 0.04 -11.75 -12.67
N PRO A 125 -0.39 -12.89 -12.09
CA PRO A 125 -1.81 -13.15 -11.90
C PRO A 125 -2.47 -12.13 -10.96
N VAL A 126 -1.77 -11.65 -9.93
CA VAL A 126 -2.31 -10.61 -9.05
C VAL A 126 -2.48 -9.28 -9.78
N ARG A 127 -1.50 -8.87 -10.62
CA ARG A 127 -1.62 -7.68 -11.48
C ARG A 127 -2.76 -7.81 -12.48
N LEU A 128 -2.97 -8.99 -13.06
CA LEU A 128 -4.10 -9.23 -13.95
C LEU A 128 -5.43 -9.02 -13.21
N ALA A 129 -5.62 -9.67 -12.06
CA ALA A 129 -6.83 -9.53 -11.27
C ALA A 129 -7.07 -8.08 -10.79
N PHE A 130 -6.00 -7.36 -10.46
CA PHE A 130 -6.05 -5.94 -10.11
C PHE A 130 -6.43 -5.08 -11.31
N SER A 131 -5.80 -5.28 -12.46
CA SER A 131 -6.02 -4.47 -13.66
C SER A 131 -7.44 -4.59 -14.20
N LEU A 132 -8.06 -5.78 -14.14
CA LEU A 132 -9.45 -5.99 -14.55
C LEU A 132 -10.45 -5.14 -13.74
N ARG A 133 -10.11 -4.81 -12.48
CA ARG A 133 -10.94 -3.98 -11.59
C ARG A 133 -10.63 -2.49 -11.70
N ARG A 134 -9.54 -2.12 -12.37
CA ARG A 134 -8.96 -0.77 -12.38
C ARG A 134 -8.59 -0.29 -13.78
N ILE A 135 -9.27 -0.79 -14.80
CA ILE A 135 -9.03 -0.40 -16.19
C ILE A 135 -9.12 1.11 -16.40
N PRO A 136 -10.17 1.81 -15.86
CA PRO A 136 -10.27 3.26 -16.05
C PRO A 136 -9.11 4.01 -15.40
N GLU A 137 -8.75 3.67 -14.15
CA GLU A 137 -7.67 4.33 -13.42
C GLU A 137 -6.29 4.08 -14.06
N LEU A 138 -6.11 2.93 -14.72
CA LEU A 138 -4.90 2.62 -15.47
C LEU A 138 -4.84 3.33 -16.83
N GLY A 139 -5.91 4.03 -17.23
CA GLY A 139 -5.99 4.73 -18.52
C GLY A 139 -6.33 3.82 -19.71
N GLY A 140 -7.18 2.80 -19.48
CA GLY A 140 -7.73 1.93 -20.51
C GLY A 140 -7.03 0.58 -20.67
N PHE A 141 -7.59 -0.28 -21.51
CA PHE A 141 -7.17 -1.67 -21.71
C PHE A 141 -5.70 -1.85 -22.08
N MET A 142 -5.18 -1.00 -22.99
CA MET A 142 -3.79 -1.11 -23.44
C MET A 142 -2.80 -0.85 -22.29
N ASN A 143 -3.09 0.14 -21.45
CA ASN A 143 -2.28 0.44 -20.29
C ASN A 143 -2.42 -0.62 -19.18
N ALA A 144 -3.60 -1.20 -19.04
CA ALA A 144 -3.82 -2.34 -18.14
C ALA A 144 -3.00 -3.55 -18.58
N ALA A 145 -2.98 -3.87 -19.89
CA ALA A 145 -2.13 -4.92 -20.44
C ALA A 145 -0.64 -4.65 -20.21
N LYS A 146 -0.18 -3.41 -20.48
CA LYS A 146 1.20 -2.99 -20.18
C LYS A 146 1.55 -3.13 -18.70
N PHE A 147 0.63 -2.80 -17.80
CA PHE A 147 0.83 -2.97 -16.35
C PHE A 147 1.04 -4.43 -15.97
N VAL A 148 0.26 -5.36 -16.55
CA VAL A 148 0.39 -6.81 -16.26
C VAL A 148 1.75 -7.35 -16.66
N ILE A 149 2.23 -6.99 -17.88
CA ILE A 149 3.48 -7.52 -18.43
C ILE A 149 4.73 -6.70 -18.05
N SER A 150 4.59 -5.56 -17.34
CA SER A 150 5.71 -4.72 -16.91
C SER A 150 6.76 -5.53 -16.12
N ARG A 151 8.03 -5.29 -16.42
CA ARG A 151 9.17 -5.90 -15.72
C ARG A 151 9.77 -4.98 -14.68
#